data_11c996cbffd03f6dbc5c0b8a8d9a1ac2
#
_entry.id   11c996cbffd03f6dbc5c0b8a8d9a1ac2
#
_cell.length_a   1.000
_cell.length_b   1.000
_cell.length_c   1.000
_cell.angle_alpha   90.00
_cell.angle_beta   90.00
_cell.angle_gamma   90.00
#
_symmetry.space_group_name_H-M   'P 1'
#
loop_
_entity.id
_entity.type
_entity.pdbx_description
1 polymer ?
#
loop_
_entity_poly.entity_id
_entity_poly.type
_entity_poly.pdbx_seq_one_letter_code
_entity_poly.pdbx_strand_id
1 'polypeptide(L)'
;MHAFLDKASVMYYEGYPIISDAEFDLLAEKHNYKTVGYKVTDAVPHAYQMYSLQKCFDLDDAPLDVDKCICTPKLDGAAVSLLYAAGSLVLALTRGDGKQGKDITDKMRWLVPTEIDNAPGLVQITGEVVAPKSIPNARNYAAGSLGLKDVDEFSARPLAFVAYDATPRLDHAVTYLCVLKTLHRLGFNTVLPKEQPGTLRLIAQQRLVNDKFFDLGLYPTDGYVYRLNDNEEFLELGCTAHHPRGAFALKEVKEGVITKLLDVVWQLGKSGVVSPVGVLEPVVIDEANVSRATLHNIQYIRDLDLEIGCQVEVIRSGDIIPRVLRRVEK
;
A
#
# COMPACT_ATOMS: atom_id res chain seq x y z
N MET A 1 13.95 20.03 -1.20
CA MET A 1 13.60 18.63 -1.00
C MET A 1 12.08 18.42 -0.85
N HIS A 2 11.36 19.14 0.01
CA HIS A 2 9.89 18.98 0.14
C HIS A 2 9.15 19.12 -1.20
N ALA A 3 9.41 20.16 -2.00
CA ALA A 3 8.82 20.32 -3.33
C ALA A 3 9.14 19.16 -4.31
N PHE A 4 10.28 18.51 -4.14
CA PHE A 4 10.62 17.30 -4.89
C PHE A 4 9.79 16.11 -4.42
N LEU A 5 9.61 15.93 -3.09
CA LEU A 5 8.77 14.88 -2.52
C LEU A 5 7.28 15.09 -2.86
N ASP A 6 6.80 16.34 -2.88
CA ASP A 6 5.46 16.67 -3.37
C ASP A 6 5.28 16.21 -4.82
N LYS A 7 6.25 16.54 -5.70
CA LYS A 7 6.22 16.12 -7.10
C LYS A 7 6.33 14.61 -7.26
N ALA A 8 7.20 13.96 -6.50
CA ALA A 8 7.36 12.50 -6.52
C ALA A 8 6.06 11.80 -6.09
N SER A 9 5.39 12.33 -5.07
CA SER A 9 4.08 11.84 -4.62
C SER A 9 3.02 11.97 -5.71
N VAL A 10 2.90 13.13 -6.36
CA VAL A 10 1.97 13.34 -7.49
C VAL A 10 2.23 12.32 -8.60
N MET A 11 3.46 12.23 -9.09
CA MET A 11 3.84 11.33 -10.19
C MET A 11 3.60 9.86 -9.84
N TYR A 12 3.80 9.49 -8.58
CA TYR A 12 3.51 8.14 -8.10
C TYR A 12 2.02 7.79 -8.20
N TYR A 13 1.14 8.66 -7.71
CA TYR A 13 -0.31 8.45 -7.77
C TYR A 13 -0.90 8.58 -9.18
N GLU A 14 -0.19 9.25 -10.09
CA GLU A 14 -0.55 9.32 -11.52
C GLU A 14 -0.07 8.08 -12.32
N GLY A 15 0.61 7.13 -11.66
CA GLY A 15 1.11 5.91 -12.30
C GLY A 15 2.46 6.06 -13.01
N TYR A 16 3.15 7.21 -12.83
CA TYR A 16 4.46 7.50 -13.41
C TYR A 16 5.49 7.82 -12.31
N PRO A 17 5.79 6.89 -11.40
CA PRO A 17 6.68 7.16 -10.28
C PRO A 17 8.07 7.60 -10.75
N ILE A 18 8.57 8.70 -10.21
CA ILE A 18 9.92 9.22 -10.50
C ILE A 18 10.96 8.74 -9.50
N ILE A 19 10.52 8.23 -8.36
CA ILE A 19 11.32 7.52 -7.36
C ILE A 19 10.50 6.33 -6.83
N SER A 20 11.17 5.34 -6.24
CA SER A 20 10.50 4.21 -5.62
C SER A 20 9.87 4.59 -4.27
N ASP A 21 8.94 3.76 -3.77
CA ASP A 21 8.32 3.92 -2.44
C ASP A 21 9.36 4.00 -1.33
N ALA A 22 10.37 3.13 -1.39
CA ALA A 22 11.41 3.09 -0.38
C ALA A 22 12.31 4.34 -0.42
N GLU A 23 12.58 4.88 -1.62
CA GLU A 23 13.30 6.15 -1.77
C GLU A 23 12.47 7.32 -1.25
N PHE A 24 11.19 7.30 -1.56
CA PHE A 24 10.27 8.31 -1.02
C PHE A 24 10.24 8.25 0.50
N ASP A 25 10.07 7.06 1.07
CA ASP A 25 10.03 6.85 2.52
C ASP A 25 11.34 7.30 3.19
N LEU A 26 12.49 6.93 2.63
CA LEU A 26 13.81 7.33 3.16
C LEU A 26 14.01 8.84 3.12
N LEU A 27 13.67 9.47 1.99
CA LEU A 27 13.78 10.92 1.83
C LEU A 27 12.76 11.66 2.71
N ALA A 28 11.57 11.12 2.84
CA ALA A 28 10.52 11.65 3.69
C ALA A 28 10.96 11.64 5.17
N GLU A 29 11.52 10.53 5.63
CA GLU A 29 12.05 10.38 6.99
C GLU A 29 13.24 11.33 7.23
N LYS A 30 14.24 11.30 6.35
CA LYS A 30 15.46 12.13 6.44
C LYS A 30 15.15 13.64 6.48
N HIS A 31 14.12 14.06 5.78
CA HIS A 31 13.74 15.49 5.68
C HIS A 31 12.49 15.84 6.50
N ASN A 32 12.06 14.93 7.39
CA ASN A 32 10.86 15.12 8.22
C ASN A 32 9.63 15.52 7.38
N TYR A 33 9.50 14.93 6.19
CA TYR A 33 8.39 15.15 5.28
C TYR A 33 7.21 14.27 5.73
N LYS A 34 6.14 14.93 6.21
CA LYS A 34 4.99 14.26 6.84
C LYS A 34 3.72 14.34 6.00
N THR A 35 3.79 14.81 4.75
CA THR A 35 2.64 14.88 3.87
C THR A 35 2.25 13.48 3.43
N VAL A 36 1.00 13.10 3.62
CA VAL A 36 0.44 11.83 3.16
C VAL A 36 -0.32 12.09 1.86
N GLY A 37 0.03 11.33 0.81
CA GLY A 37 -0.61 11.46 -0.50
C GLY A 37 -0.19 12.72 -1.27
N TYR A 38 -0.99 13.16 -2.23
CA TYR A 38 -0.73 14.32 -3.07
C TYR A 38 -1.95 15.24 -3.17
N LYS A 39 -1.71 16.53 -3.46
CA LYS A 39 -2.80 17.46 -3.73
C LYS A 39 -3.38 17.20 -5.11
N VAL A 40 -4.64 16.85 -5.17
CA VAL A 40 -5.38 16.61 -6.41
C VAL A 40 -5.99 17.94 -6.88
N THR A 41 -5.81 18.28 -8.16
CA THR A 41 -6.63 19.31 -8.82
C THR A 41 -8.04 18.75 -8.97
N ASP A 42 -9.07 19.50 -8.59
CA ASP A 42 -10.48 19.08 -8.56
C ASP A 42 -10.76 17.97 -7.53
N ALA A 43 -10.10 18.04 -6.38
CA ALA A 43 -10.25 17.08 -5.30
C ALA A 43 -11.58 17.24 -4.57
N VAL A 44 -12.20 16.11 -4.24
CA VAL A 44 -13.42 16.01 -3.44
C VAL A 44 -13.07 15.54 -2.03
N PRO A 45 -13.60 16.18 -0.96
CA PRO A 45 -13.35 15.75 0.40
C PRO A 45 -13.91 14.36 0.71
N HIS A 46 -13.15 13.54 1.46
CA HIS A 46 -13.68 12.32 2.05
C HIS A 46 -14.68 12.63 3.15
N ALA A 47 -15.72 11.81 3.29
CA ALA A 47 -16.65 11.92 4.42
C ALA A 47 -15.95 11.61 5.75
N TYR A 48 -15.03 10.64 5.72
CA TYR A 48 -14.14 10.28 6.84
C TYR A 48 -12.72 10.19 6.33
N GLN A 49 -11.77 10.76 7.08
CA GLN A 49 -10.35 10.77 6.70
C GLN A 49 -9.80 9.36 6.48
N MET A 50 -9.03 9.17 5.41
CA MET A 50 -8.28 7.95 5.13
C MET A 50 -6.87 8.06 5.71
N TYR A 51 -6.62 7.36 6.80
CA TYR A 51 -5.32 7.35 7.46
C TYR A 51 -4.33 6.39 6.76
N SER A 52 -3.05 6.70 6.87
CA SER A 52 -1.99 5.72 6.62
C SER A 52 -1.79 4.83 7.86
N LEU A 53 -0.92 3.83 7.77
CA LEU A 53 -0.57 2.99 8.93
C LEU A 53 0.85 3.32 9.41
N GLN A 54 1.05 3.26 10.72
CA GLN A 54 2.39 3.24 11.30
C GLN A 54 3.14 2.01 10.76
N LYS A 55 4.40 2.18 10.35
CA LYS A 55 5.23 1.08 9.88
C LYS A 55 5.96 0.44 11.06
N CYS A 56 6.03 -0.88 11.04
CA CYS A 56 6.82 -1.70 11.93
C CYS A 56 7.59 -2.71 11.08
N PHE A 57 8.83 -3.02 11.41
CA PHE A 57 9.68 -3.92 10.65
C PHE A 57 10.05 -5.18 11.44
N ASP A 58 9.79 -5.18 12.74
CA ASP A 58 9.97 -6.32 13.63
C ASP A 58 8.78 -6.39 14.59
N LEU A 59 8.29 -7.59 14.87
CA LEU A 59 7.20 -7.79 15.84
C LEU A 59 7.63 -7.51 17.28
N ASP A 60 8.92 -7.60 17.59
CA ASP A 60 9.45 -7.26 18.91
C ASP A 60 9.30 -5.76 19.20
N ASP A 61 9.25 -4.92 18.16
CA ASP A 61 8.99 -3.47 18.23
C ASP A 61 7.53 -3.10 17.99
N ALA A 62 6.61 -4.08 18.02
CA ALA A 62 5.20 -3.82 17.73
C ALA A 62 4.58 -2.82 18.71
N PRO A 63 3.88 -1.78 18.22
CA PRO A 63 3.27 -0.76 19.09
C PRO A 63 2.03 -1.26 19.85
N LEU A 64 1.56 -2.46 19.54
CA LEU A 64 0.35 -3.08 20.09
C LEU A 64 0.63 -4.52 20.52
N ASP A 65 -0.18 -5.01 21.45
CA ASP A 65 -0.25 -6.43 21.78
C ASP A 65 -0.85 -7.19 20.58
N VAL A 66 -0.02 -7.95 19.87
CA VAL A 66 -0.41 -8.68 18.66
C VAL A 66 -1.45 -9.77 18.93
N ASP A 67 -1.52 -10.31 20.15
CA ASP A 67 -2.51 -11.30 20.54
C ASP A 67 -3.94 -10.72 20.59
N LYS A 68 -4.07 -9.40 20.73
CA LYS A 68 -5.33 -8.66 20.65
C LYS A 68 -5.72 -8.25 19.23
N CYS A 69 -4.83 -8.43 18.27
CA CYS A 69 -4.99 -7.95 16.90
C CYS A 69 -5.52 -9.03 15.95
N ILE A 70 -6.26 -8.60 14.94
CA ILE A 70 -6.48 -9.37 13.72
C ILE A 70 -5.37 -9.02 12.75
N CYS A 71 -4.68 -10.05 12.27
CA CYS A 71 -3.65 -9.93 11.23
C CYS A 71 -4.26 -10.21 9.86
N THR A 72 -4.10 -9.29 8.93
CA THR A 72 -4.57 -9.40 7.54
C THR A 72 -3.45 -9.11 6.56
N PRO A 73 -3.46 -9.70 5.34
CA PRO A 73 -2.48 -9.34 4.33
C PRO A 73 -2.60 -7.86 3.96
N LYS A 74 -1.47 -7.17 3.92
CA LYS A 74 -1.40 -5.79 3.43
C LYS A 74 -1.33 -5.82 1.92
N LEU A 75 -2.49 -5.60 1.29
CA LEU A 75 -2.58 -5.55 -0.17
C LEU A 75 -1.79 -4.37 -0.73
N ASP A 76 -1.13 -4.61 -1.84
CA ASP A 76 -0.35 -3.61 -2.56
C ASP A 76 -1.08 -3.19 -3.84
N GLY A 77 -1.88 -2.14 -3.73
CA GLY A 77 -2.75 -1.62 -4.77
C GLY A 77 -2.94 -0.11 -4.68
N ALA A 78 -4.16 0.34 -4.93
CA ALA A 78 -4.57 1.73 -4.78
C ALA A 78 -5.74 1.85 -3.79
N ALA A 79 -5.52 2.56 -2.70
CA ALA A 79 -6.53 2.77 -1.68
C ALA A 79 -7.67 3.68 -2.17
N VAL A 80 -8.90 3.25 -1.89
CA VAL A 80 -10.14 3.89 -2.35
C VAL A 80 -11.14 3.96 -1.20
N SER A 81 -11.88 5.05 -1.11
CA SER A 81 -13.09 5.18 -0.29
C SER A 81 -14.34 5.14 -1.14
N LEU A 82 -15.35 4.44 -0.67
CA LEU A 82 -16.70 4.36 -1.24
C LEU A 82 -17.67 4.97 -0.25
N LEU A 83 -18.42 5.97 -0.64
CA LEU A 83 -19.45 6.59 0.19
C LEU A 83 -20.82 6.09 -0.25
N TYR A 84 -21.52 5.48 0.69
CA TYR A 84 -22.91 5.06 0.53
C TYR A 84 -23.82 5.99 1.35
N ALA A 85 -24.91 6.43 0.75
CA ALA A 85 -25.98 7.17 1.40
C ALA A 85 -27.28 6.38 1.29
N ALA A 86 -27.90 6.07 2.42
CA ALA A 86 -29.11 5.24 2.49
C ALA A 86 -29.02 3.95 1.65
N GLY A 87 -27.86 3.31 1.66
CA GLY A 87 -27.56 2.08 0.92
C GLY A 87 -27.05 2.25 -0.50
N SER A 88 -27.22 3.41 -1.14
CA SER A 88 -26.80 3.65 -2.53
C SER A 88 -25.39 4.22 -2.62
N LEU A 89 -24.55 3.75 -3.54
CA LEU A 89 -23.21 4.29 -3.81
C LEU A 89 -23.34 5.69 -4.45
N VAL A 90 -22.96 6.72 -3.69
CA VAL A 90 -23.06 8.13 -4.14
C VAL A 90 -21.72 8.71 -4.57
N LEU A 91 -20.59 8.21 -4.01
CA LEU A 91 -19.27 8.75 -4.30
C LEU A 91 -18.18 7.69 -4.09
N ALA A 92 -17.19 7.66 -4.98
CA ALA A 92 -15.98 6.88 -4.79
C ALA A 92 -14.76 7.74 -5.09
N LEU A 93 -13.79 7.75 -4.18
CA LEU A 93 -12.61 8.61 -4.26
C LEU A 93 -11.32 7.81 -4.13
N THR A 94 -10.29 8.20 -4.89
CA THR A 94 -8.92 7.78 -4.58
C THR A 94 -8.50 8.34 -3.23
N ARG A 95 -7.55 7.71 -2.53
CA ARG A 95 -7.09 8.19 -1.22
C ARG A 95 -6.62 9.65 -1.24
N GLY A 96 -5.92 10.07 -2.31
CA GLY A 96 -5.30 11.40 -2.37
C GLY A 96 -4.35 11.63 -1.20
N ASP A 97 -4.51 12.77 -0.51
CA ASP A 97 -3.77 13.13 0.71
C ASP A 97 -4.39 12.55 2.00
N GLY A 98 -5.41 11.72 1.86
CA GLY A 98 -6.20 11.14 2.96
C GLY A 98 -7.36 12.00 3.44
N LYS A 99 -7.41 13.28 3.09
CA LYS A 99 -8.52 14.20 3.39
C LYS A 99 -9.42 14.44 2.18
N GLN A 100 -8.85 14.38 1.00
CA GLN A 100 -9.54 14.59 -0.27
C GLN A 100 -8.92 13.71 -1.36
N GLY A 101 -9.72 13.28 -2.33
CA GLY A 101 -9.30 12.43 -3.42
C GLY A 101 -9.94 12.79 -4.74
N LYS A 102 -9.53 12.11 -5.80
CA LYS A 102 -10.12 12.26 -7.13
C LYS A 102 -11.38 11.41 -7.23
N ASP A 103 -12.44 11.97 -7.80
CA ASP A 103 -13.67 11.24 -8.08
C ASP A 103 -13.45 10.17 -9.16
N ILE A 104 -13.81 8.93 -8.80
CA ILE A 104 -13.73 7.73 -9.62
C ILE A 104 -15.03 6.92 -9.56
N THR A 105 -16.13 7.57 -9.20
CA THR A 105 -17.42 6.91 -8.93
C THR A 105 -17.89 6.05 -10.09
N ASP A 106 -17.84 6.56 -11.33
CA ASP A 106 -18.29 5.84 -12.51
C ASP A 106 -17.51 4.54 -12.75
N LYS A 107 -16.21 4.52 -12.43
CA LYS A 107 -15.37 3.33 -12.51
C LYS A 107 -15.71 2.32 -11.43
N MET A 108 -15.87 2.79 -10.20
CA MET A 108 -16.09 1.89 -9.07
C MET A 108 -17.43 1.17 -9.14
N ARG A 109 -18.45 1.70 -9.85
CA ARG A 109 -19.73 1.01 -10.14
C ARG A 109 -19.55 -0.36 -10.82
N TRP A 110 -18.42 -0.59 -11.49
CA TRP A 110 -18.09 -1.87 -12.13
C TRP A 110 -17.44 -2.89 -11.19
N LEU A 111 -16.87 -2.43 -10.07
CA LEU A 111 -16.10 -3.29 -9.18
C LEU A 111 -16.80 -3.59 -7.84
N VAL A 112 -17.84 -2.83 -7.49
CA VAL A 112 -18.48 -2.90 -6.19
C VAL A 112 -20.00 -2.89 -6.29
N PRO A 113 -20.73 -3.40 -5.28
CA PRO A 113 -22.18 -3.26 -5.20
C PRO A 113 -22.57 -1.78 -5.26
N THR A 114 -23.49 -1.43 -6.15
CA THR A 114 -24.04 -0.07 -6.23
C THR A 114 -25.09 0.19 -5.15
N GLU A 115 -25.69 -0.87 -4.61
CA GLU A 115 -26.67 -0.86 -3.53
C GLU A 115 -26.24 -1.86 -2.46
N ILE A 116 -26.35 -1.49 -1.17
CA ILE A 116 -26.11 -2.33 -0.03
C ILE A 116 -27.27 -2.27 0.96
N ASP A 117 -27.66 -3.42 1.50
CA ASP A 117 -28.77 -3.52 2.43
C ASP A 117 -28.39 -3.04 3.84
N ASN A 118 -29.37 -2.53 4.59
CA ASN A 118 -29.25 -2.17 6.00
C ASN A 118 -28.10 -1.21 6.34
N ALA A 119 -27.67 -0.38 5.38
CA ALA A 119 -26.66 0.63 5.66
C ALA A 119 -27.27 1.78 6.48
N PRO A 120 -26.65 2.21 7.58
CA PRO A 120 -27.06 3.42 8.27
C PRO A 120 -26.83 4.62 7.37
N GLY A 121 -27.67 5.65 7.46
CA GLY A 121 -27.73 6.86 6.66
C GLY A 121 -26.55 7.17 5.75
N LEU A 122 -25.36 7.42 6.31
CA LEU A 122 -24.11 7.65 5.57
C LEU A 122 -23.03 6.72 6.08
N VAL A 123 -22.40 5.95 5.18
CA VAL A 123 -21.27 5.07 5.50
C VAL A 123 -20.18 5.15 4.45
N GLN A 124 -18.93 5.24 4.88
CA GLN A 124 -17.76 5.15 4.02
C GLN A 124 -17.13 3.76 4.18
N ILE A 125 -17.02 3.02 3.09
CA ILE A 125 -16.29 1.75 3.04
C ILE A 125 -14.92 2.03 2.43
N THR A 126 -13.88 1.57 3.10
CA THR A 126 -12.50 1.76 2.67
C THR A 126 -11.92 0.42 2.23
N GLY A 127 -11.17 0.43 1.14
CA GLY A 127 -10.57 -0.77 0.56
C GLY A 127 -9.42 -0.45 -0.38
N GLU A 128 -8.93 -1.51 -1.01
CA GLU A 128 -7.84 -1.46 -1.98
C GLU A 128 -8.31 -1.94 -3.34
N VAL A 129 -8.05 -1.19 -4.40
CA VAL A 129 -8.18 -1.68 -5.79
C VAL A 129 -6.86 -2.37 -6.14
N VAL A 130 -6.95 -3.63 -6.52
CA VAL A 130 -5.81 -4.50 -6.79
C VAL A 130 -5.90 -5.12 -8.18
N ALA A 131 -4.74 -5.42 -8.75
CA ALA A 131 -4.60 -6.21 -9.97
C ALA A 131 -3.86 -7.52 -9.65
N PRO A 132 -4.08 -8.62 -10.41
CA PRO A 132 -3.37 -9.88 -10.19
C PRO A 132 -1.85 -9.71 -10.25
N LYS A 133 -1.12 -10.39 -9.37
CA LYS A 133 0.36 -10.37 -9.35
C LYS A 133 1.02 -10.95 -10.61
N SER A 134 0.27 -11.63 -11.47
CA SER A 134 0.72 -12.05 -12.80
C SER A 134 0.92 -10.85 -13.76
N ILE A 135 0.36 -9.69 -13.44
CA ILE A 135 0.55 -8.45 -14.20
C ILE A 135 1.82 -7.77 -13.67
N PRO A 136 2.81 -7.49 -14.54
CA PRO A 136 3.99 -6.72 -14.12
C PRO A 136 3.59 -5.39 -13.52
N ASN A 137 4.19 -5.06 -12.37
CA ASN A 137 3.87 -3.82 -11.62
C ASN A 137 2.38 -3.67 -11.31
N ALA A 138 1.75 -4.75 -10.82
CA ALA A 138 0.32 -4.84 -10.57
C ALA A 138 -0.24 -3.64 -9.78
N ARG A 139 0.51 -3.12 -8.79
CA ARG A 139 0.14 -1.91 -8.05
C ARG A 139 0.02 -0.68 -8.95
N ASN A 140 1.05 -0.40 -9.75
CA ASN A 140 1.03 0.73 -10.68
C ASN A 140 -0.04 0.55 -11.77
N TYR A 141 -0.26 -0.68 -12.19
CA TYR A 141 -1.34 -1.01 -13.10
C TYR A 141 -2.70 -0.69 -12.50
N ALA A 142 -2.97 -1.07 -11.25
CA ALA A 142 -4.21 -0.76 -10.55
C ALA A 142 -4.39 0.75 -10.38
N ALA A 143 -3.38 1.46 -9.87
CA ALA A 143 -3.41 2.92 -9.68
C ALA A 143 -3.60 3.67 -11.00
N GLY A 144 -2.86 3.30 -12.06
CA GLY A 144 -2.98 3.88 -13.39
C GLY A 144 -4.36 3.65 -14.01
N SER A 145 -4.98 2.49 -13.73
CA SER A 145 -6.33 2.18 -14.20
C SER A 145 -7.38 3.14 -13.64
N LEU A 146 -7.25 3.56 -12.39
CA LEU A 146 -8.14 4.56 -11.79
C LEU A 146 -8.02 5.94 -12.47
N GLY A 147 -6.89 6.22 -13.13
CA GLY A 147 -6.64 7.43 -13.89
C GLY A 147 -7.22 7.44 -15.32
N LEU A 148 -7.66 6.29 -15.86
CA LEU A 148 -8.19 6.20 -17.20
C LEU A 148 -9.38 7.14 -17.42
N LYS A 149 -9.49 7.72 -18.60
CA LYS A 149 -10.65 8.53 -18.98
C LYS A 149 -11.79 7.69 -19.51
N ASP A 150 -11.47 6.58 -20.16
CA ASP A 150 -12.42 5.65 -20.76
C ASP A 150 -12.84 4.59 -19.72
N VAL A 151 -14.14 4.56 -19.42
CA VAL A 151 -14.73 3.63 -18.46
C VAL A 151 -14.82 2.22 -19.05
N ASP A 152 -15.01 2.08 -20.36
CA ASP A 152 -15.07 0.78 -21.03
C ASP A 152 -13.68 0.11 -20.99
N GLU A 153 -12.62 0.88 -21.25
CA GLU A 153 -11.25 0.40 -21.06
C GLU A 153 -11.00 -0.02 -19.61
N PHE A 154 -11.48 0.75 -18.63
CA PHE A 154 -11.38 0.39 -17.23
C PHE A 154 -12.11 -0.92 -16.90
N SER A 155 -13.33 -1.08 -17.36
CA SER A 155 -14.17 -2.26 -17.09
C SER A 155 -13.59 -3.57 -17.64
N ALA A 156 -12.81 -3.48 -18.73
CA ALA A 156 -12.12 -4.62 -19.33
C ALA A 156 -10.85 -5.05 -18.55
N ARG A 157 -10.38 -4.27 -17.57
CA ARG A 157 -9.18 -4.59 -16.82
C ARG A 157 -9.47 -5.59 -15.71
N PRO A 158 -8.57 -6.57 -15.46
CA PRO A 158 -8.73 -7.56 -14.39
C PRO A 158 -8.42 -6.94 -13.04
N LEU A 159 -9.32 -6.10 -12.56
CA LEU A 159 -9.21 -5.42 -11.28
C LEU A 159 -10.21 -6.00 -10.29
N ALA A 160 -9.88 -5.91 -9.00
CA ALA A 160 -10.81 -6.19 -7.92
C ALA A 160 -10.72 -5.11 -6.85
N PHE A 161 -11.85 -4.81 -6.20
CA PHE A 161 -11.87 -4.02 -4.96
C PHE A 161 -11.98 -4.97 -3.77
N VAL A 162 -11.13 -4.76 -2.76
CA VAL A 162 -11.10 -5.55 -1.53
C VAL A 162 -11.30 -4.61 -0.35
N ALA A 163 -12.44 -4.71 0.31
CA ALA A 163 -12.79 -3.89 1.46
C ALA A 163 -12.07 -4.35 2.72
N TYR A 164 -11.64 -3.40 3.55
CA TYR A 164 -10.99 -3.71 4.84
C TYR A 164 -11.52 -2.89 6.01
N ASP A 165 -12.32 -1.83 5.81
CA ASP A 165 -12.93 -1.09 6.91
C ASP A 165 -14.23 -0.38 6.50
N ALA A 166 -15.04 0.02 7.50
CA ALA A 166 -16.26 0.80 7.33
C ALA A 166 -16.41 1.83 8.46
N THR A 167 -16.78 3.06 8.11
CA THR A 167 -16.97 4.18 9.06
C THR A 167 -18.25 4.94 8.72
N PRO A 168 -19.20 5.16 9.65
CA PRO A 168 -19.28 4.48 10.94
C PRO A 168 -19.43 2.96 10.81
N ARG A 169 -19.29 2.25 11.91
CA ARG A 169 -19.40 0.79 11.92
C ARG A 169 -20.77 0.33 11.50
N LEU A 170 -20.80 -0.70 10.67
CA LEU A 170 -22.01 -1.39 10.26
C LEU A 170 -22.48 -2.34 11.35
N ASP A 171 -23.81 -2.50 11.49
CA ASP A 171 -24.45 -3.49 12.35
C ASP A 171 -23.95 -3.50 13.83
N HIS A 172 -23.54 -2.35 14.37
CA HIS A 172 -22.98 -2.26 15.74
C HIS A 172 -21.85 -3.27 15.99
N ALA A 173 -21.03 -3.55 14.99
CA ALA A 173 -19.96 -4.54 15.05
C ALA A 173 -19.00 -4.25 16.21
N VAL A 174 -19.03 -5.08 17.25
CA VAL A 174 -18.19 -4.95 18.45
C VAL A 174 -16.72 -5.25 18.11
N THR A 175 -16.48 -6.15 17.16
CA THR A 175 -15.12 -6.55 16.78
C THR A 175 -14.81 -6.24 15.31
N TYR A 176 -13.53 -6.07 15.00
CA TYR A 176 -13.06 -5.89 13.63
C TYR A 176 -13.40 -7.08 12.73
N LEU A 177 -13.29 -8.29 13.26
CA LEU A 177 -13.70 -9.49 12.52
C LEU A 177 -15.19 -9.44 12.14
N CYS A 178 -16.06 -8.89 12.99
CA CYS A 178 -17.47 -8.67 12.66
C CYS A 178 -17.63 -7.64 11.52
N VAL A 179 -16.81 -6.57 11.49
CA VAL A 179 -16.82 -5.60 10.37
C VAL A 179 -16.51 -6.31 9.06
N LEU A 180 -15.43 -7.11 9.01
CA LEU A 180 -15.04 -7.84 7.80
C LEU A 180 -16.12 -8.83 7.34
N LYS A 181 -16.75 -9.54 8.26
CA LYS A 181 -17.89 -10.46 7.97
C LYS A 181 -19.10 -9.70 7.42
N THR A 182 -19.41 -8.55 7.99
CA THR A 182 -20.51 -7.71 7.51
C THR A 182 -20.23 -7.20 6.09
N LEU A 183 -19.04 -6.71 5.83
CA LEU A 183 -18.63 -6.30 4.48
C LEU A 183 -18.75 -7.45 3.46
N HIS A 184 -18.33 -8.66 3.85
CA HIS A 184 -18.49 -9.84 2.99
C HIS A 184 -19.96 -10.17 2.72
N ARG A 185 -20.83 -10.12 3.74
CA ARG A 185 -22.28 -10.34 3.58
C ARG A 185 -22.92 -9.29 2.67
N LEU A 186 -22.42 -8.06 2.65
CA LEU A 186 -22.86 -6.99 1.76
C LEU A 186 -22.34 -7.14 0.31
N GLY A 187 -21.62 -8.22 0.00
CA GLY A 187 -21.14 -8.55 -1.33
C GLY A 187 -19.76 -8.01 -1.68
N PHE A 188 -19.00 -7.47 -0.72
CA PHE A 188 -17.63 -7.06 -0.95
C PHE A 188 -16.65 -8.23 -0.84
N ASN A 189 -15.61 -8.25 -1.68
CA ASN A 189 -14.41 -9.00 -1.37
C ASN A 189 -13.75 -8.36 -0.13
N THR A 190 -13.23 -9.17 0.78
CA THR A 190 -12.66 -8.67 2.04
C THR A 190 -11.35 -9.35 2.38
N VAL A 191 -10.55 -8.71 3.23
CA VAL A 191 -9.30 -9.26 3.78
C VAL A 191 -9.53 -10.28 4.90
N LEU A 192 -10.60 -11.07 4.83
CA LEU A 192 -10.85 -12.11 5.83
C LEU A 192 -9.65 -13.06 5.91
N PRO A 193 -9.06 -13.28 7.11
CA PRO A 193 -7.92 -14.15 7.25
C PRO A 193 -8.31 -15.60 6.95
N LYS A 194 -7.64 -16.20 5.97
CA LYS A 194 -7.49 -17.64 5.90
C LYS A 194 -6.43 -17.98 6.97
N GLU A 195 -6.66 -19.02 7.75
CA GLU A 195 -5.83 -19.52 8.84
C GLU A 195 -4.37 -19.00 8.90
N GLN A 196 -4.06 -18.21 9.95
CA GLN A 196 -2.68 -17.79 10.26
C GLN A 196 -2.31 -18.13 11.72
N PRO A 197 -1.00 -18.40 12.01
CA PRO A 197 -0.54 -18.83 13.35
C PRO A 197 -0.82 -17.78 14.38
N GLY A 198 -1.23 -17.16 15.00
CA GLY A 198 -1.59 -16.15 15.99
C GLY A 198 -3.10 -15.87 15.99
N THR A 199 -3.72 -15.86 14.82
CA THR A 199 -5.16 -15.67 14.65
C THR A 199 -5.97 -16.95 14.94
N LEU A 200 -5.30 -18.11 14.95
CA LEU A 200 -5.92 -19.44 15.18
C LEU A 200 -6.66 -19.55 16.52
N ARG A 201 -6.25 -18.82 17.54
CA ARG A 201 -6.90 -18.85 18.84
C ARG A 201 -8.29 -18.20 18.83
N LEU A 202 -8.49 -17.17 18.02
CA LEU A 202 -9.77 -16.46 17.85
C LEU A 202 -10.66 -17.11 16.79
N ILE A 203 -10.08 -17.71 15.74
CA ILE A 203 -10.81 -18.35 14.64
C ILE A 203 -11.22 -19.78 14.99
N ALA A 204 -10.44 -20.51 15.79
CA ALA A 204 -10.77 -21.89 16.20
C ALA A 204 -12.09 -22.00 16.98
N GLN A 205 -12.58 -20.90 17.54
CA GLN A 205 -13.89 -20.88 18.24
C GLN A 205 -15.09 -20.60 17.32
N GLN A 206 -14.88 -20.23 16.05
CA GLN A 206 -15.98 -19.99 15.11
C GLN A 206 -15.73 -20.77 13.81
N ARG A 207 -16.36 -21.93 13.67
CA ARG A 207 -16.47 -22.66 12.40
C ARG A 207 -17.06 -21.71 11.34
N LEU A 208 -16.19 -21.19 10.45
CA LEU A 208 -16.61 -20.46 9.26
C LEU A 208 -17.14 -21.49 8.25
N VAL A 209 -18.42 -21.36 7.93
CA VAL A 209 -19.14 -22.16 6.94
C VAL A 209 -18.56 -21.93 5.55
N ASN A 210 -18.57 -22.97 4.72
CA ASN A 210 -18.10 -23.12 3.35
C ASN A 210 -18.54 -22.04 2.34
N ASP A 211 -18.08 -20.79 2.49
CA ASP A 211 -18.25 -19.79 1.46
C ASP A 211 -16.95 -19.65 0.64
N LYS A 212 -17.10 -19.45 -0.67
CA LYS A 212 -15.98 -19.20 -1.59
C LYS A 212 -15.32 -17.88 -1.22
N PHE A 213 -14.29 -17.93 -0.37
CA PHE A 213 -13.49 -16.76 -0.03
C PHE A 213 -12.74 -16.25 -1.27
N PHE A 214 -12.70 -14.94 -1.40
CA PHE A 214 -11.86 -14.27 -2.38
C PHE A 214 -10.39 -14.69 -2.19
N ASP A 215 -9.73 -15.13 -3.29
CA ASP A 215 -8.37 -15.62 -3.20
C ASP A 215 -7.36 -14.48 -3.16
N LEU A 216 -7.04 -14.02 -1.95
CA LEU A 216 -6.06 -12.97 -1.72
C LEU A 216 -4.64 -13.35 -2.19
N GLY A 217 -4.34 -14.65 -2.32
CA GLY A 217 -3.06 -15.13 -2.81
C GLY A 217 -2.76 -14.76 -4.27
N LEU A 218 -3.78 -14.35 -5.03
CA LEU A 218 -3.61 -13.87 -6.41
C LEU A 218 -3.07 -12.44 -6.51
N TYR A 219 -3.09 -11.67 -5.42
CA TYR A 219 -2.79 -10.24 -5.43
C TYR A 219 -1.49 -9.93 -4.68
N PRO A 220 -0.76 -8.88 -5.09
CA PRO A 220 0.48 -8.48 -4.44
C PRO A 220 0.22 -7.97 -3.02
N THR A 221 1.16 -8.25 -2.13
CA THR A 221 1.16 -7.77 -0.74
C THR A 221 2.55 -7.20 -0.41
N ASP A 222 2.60 -6.21 0.48
CA ASP A 222 3.84 -5.59 0.96
C ASP A 222 4.04 -5.77 2.47
N GLY A 223 3.45 -6.83 3.04
CA GLY A 223 3.50 -7.18 4.45
C GLY A 223 2.13 -7.54 5.03
N TYR A 224 1.93 -7.23 6.30
CA TYR A 224 0.71 -7.53 7.04
C TYR A 224 0.19 -6.30 7.78
N VAL A 225 -1.12 -6.24 7.98
CA VAL A 225 -1.76 -5.23 8.84
C VAL A 225 -2.23 -5.91 10.11
N TYR A 226 -1.80 -5.38 11.24
CA TYR A 226 -2.29 -5.74 12.57
C TYR A 226 -3.23 -4.64 13.06
N ARG A 227 -4.46 -4.99 13.38
CA ARG A 227 -5.47 -4.07 13.90
C ARG A 227 -6.17 -4.69 15.10
N LEU A 228 -6.33 -3.93 16.17
CA LEU A 228 -7.07 -4.36 17.34
C LEU A 228 -8.42 -4.93 16.95
N ASN A 229 -8.73 -6.11 17.47
CA ASN A 229 -10.00 -6.77 17.19
C ASN A 229 -11.16 -6.10 17.93
N ASP A 230 -10.92 -5.63 19.17
CA ASP A 230 -11.90 -4.83 19.91
C ASP A 230 -12.03 -3.45 19.30
N ASN A 231 -13.23 -3.12 18.85
CA ASN A 231 -13.49 -1.87 18.19
C ASN A 231 -13.66 -0.69 19.17
N GLU A 232 -14.03 -0.92 20.39
CA GLU A 232 -14.14 0.11 21.43
C GLU A 232 -12.73 0.54 21.84
N GLU A 233 -11.84 -0.42 22.18
CA GLU A 233 -10.43 -0.17 22.45
C GLU A 233 -9.74 0.55 21.29
N PHE A 234 -10.02 0.14 20.03
CA PHE A 234 -9.49 0.80 18.84
C PHE A 234 -9.88 2.28 18.76
N LEU A 235 -11.15 2.62 19.06
CA LEU A 235 -11.63 4.01 19.03
C LEU A 235 -11.07 4.84 20.18
N GLU A 236 -10.97 4.28 21.38
CA GLU A 236 -10.42 4.96 22.56
C GLU A 236 -8.96 5.37 22.35
N LEU A 237 -8.16 4.55 21.69
CA LEU A 237 -6.77 4.90 21.33
C LEU A 237 -6.71 6.08 20.36
N GLY A 238 -7.73 6.28 19.55
CA GLY A 238 -7.83 7.38 18.60
C GLY A 238 -6.75 7.36 17.52
N CYS A 239 -6.50 8.53 16.93
CA CYS A 239 -5.58 8.70 15.82
C CYS A 239 -4.52 9.76 16.13
N THR A 240 -3.36 9.64 15.48
CA THR A 240 -2.42 10.74 15.30
C THR A 240 -2.88 11.61 14.11
N ALA A 241 -2.08 12.60 13.72
CA ALA A 241 -2.36 13.36 12.51
C ALA A 241 -2.29 12.48 11.23
N HIS A 242 -1.62 11.32 11.29
CA HIS A 242 -1.28 10.52 10.11
C HIS A 242 -1.78 9.08 10.17
N HIS A 243 -1.92 8.47 11.34
CA HIS A 243 -2.29 7.07 11.48
C HIS A 243 -3.12 6.79 12.74
N PRO A 244 -3.99 5.76 12.74
CA PRO A 244 -4.67 5.28 13.94
C PRO A 244 -3.63 4.62 14.87
N ARG A 245 -3.83 4.76 16.20
CA ARG A 245 -2.95 4.11 17.19
C ARG A 245 -3.28 2.63 17.38
N GLY A 246 -4.50 2.22 17.05
CA GLY A 246 -4.97 0.84 17.18
C GLY A 246 -4.64 -0.08 15.99
N ALA A 247 -3.81 0.37 15.03
CA ALA A 247 -3.38 -0.46 13.89
C ALA A 247 -1.98 -0.08 13.43
N PHE A 248 -1.23 -1.07 12.91
CA PHE A 248 0.07 -0.85 12.28
C PHE A 248 0.28 -1.81 11.10
N ALA A 249 1.24 -1.48 10.24
CA ALA A 249 1.67 -2.33 9.15
C ALA A 249 3.03 -2.93 9.49
N LEU A 250 3.09 -4.25 9.59
CA LEU A 250 4.35 -5.01 9.60
C LEU A 250 4.81 -5.16 8.16
N LYS A 251 5.92 -4.52 7.81
CA LYS A 251 6.53 -4.63 6.49
C LYS A 251 7.65 -5.66 6.50
N GLU A 252 7.66 -6.53 5.50
CA GLU A 252 8.77 -7.45 5.31
C GLU A 252 10.03 -6.65 4.93
N VAL A 253 11.11 -6.90 5.66
CA VAL A 253 12.44 -6.45 5.25
C VAL A 253 12.90 -7.41 4.17
N LYS A 254 12.89 -6.98 2.91
CA LYS A 254 13.47 -7.78 1.83
C LYS A 254 14.97 -7.84 2.04
N GLU A 255 15.50 -9.06 2.21
CA GLU A 255 16.94 -9.27 2.23
C GLU A 255 17.52 -8.89 0.87
N GLY A 256 18.60 -8.13 0.89
CA GLY A 256 19.33 -7.77 -0.32
C GLY A 256 20.22 -8.93 -0.78
N VAL A 257 20.54 -8.93 -2.07
CA VAL A 257 21.51 -9.87 -2.64
C VAL A 257 22.87 -9.17 -2.75
N ILE A 258 23.92 -9.86 -2.30
CA ILE A 258 25.27 -9.32 -2.34
C ILE A 258 25.85 -9.52 -3.74
N THR A 259 26.38 -8.44 -4.31
CA THR A 259 27.08 -8.46 -5.60
C THR A 259 28.22 -7.45 -5.60
N LYS A 260 29.00 -7.39 -6.68
CA LYS A 260 30.17 -6.51 -6.81
C LYS A 260 29.82 -5.26 -7.62
N LEU A 261 30.22 -4.08 -7.13
CA LEU A 261 30.15 -2.83 -7.88
C LEU A 261 31.33 -2.79 -8.88
N LEU A 262 31.05 -2.91 -10.17
CA LEU A 262 32.07 -2.97 -11.22
C LEU A 262 32.46 -1.58 -11.73
N ASP A 263 31.48 -0.66 -11.83
CA ASP A 263 31.68 0.69 -12.37
C ASP A 263 30.55 1.61 -11.94
N VAL A 264 30.72 2.91 -12.14
CA VAL A 264 29.69 3.93 -11.93
C VAL A 264 29.55 4.78 -13.19
N VAL A 265 28.38 4.72 -13.82
CA VAL A 265 28.07 5.50 -15.03
C VAL A 265 27.10 6.62 -14.69
N TRP A 266 27.32 7.78 -15.30
CA TRP A 266 26.46 8.95 -15.11
C TRP A 266 25.45 9.03 -16.25
N GLN A 267 24.18 9.09 -15.91
CA GLN A 267 23.10 9.15 -16.88
C GLN A 267 22.32 10.46 -16.75
N LEU A 268 22.02 11.06 -17.89
CA LEU A 268 21.14 12.22 -17.97
C LEU A 268 19.68 11.74 -17.99
N GLY A 269 18.93 12.03 -16.93
CA GLY A 269 17.52 11.72 -16.85
C GLY A 269 16.67 12.62 -17.76
N LYS A 270 15.43 12.21 -18.05
CA LYS A 270 14.48 13.02 -18.85
C LYS A 270 14.21 14.42 -18.26
N SER A 271 14.43 14.58 -16.97
CA SER A 271 14.31 15.87 -16.25
C SER A 271 15.53 16.77 -16.36
N GLY A 272 16.58 16.38 -17.11
CA GLY A 272 17.85 17.11 -17.19
C GLY A 272 18.77 16.91 -15.98
N VAL A 273 18.42 16.06 -15.04
CA VAL A 273 19.24 15.74 -13.87
C VAL A 273 20.19 14.59 -14.19
N VAL A 274 21.49 14.78 -13.86
CA VAL A 274 22.50 13.74 -13.98
C VAL A 274 22.48 12.87 -12.73
N SER A 275 22.30 11.58 -12.89
CA SER A 275 22.23 10.61 -11.79
C SER A 275 23.25 9.49 -11.98
N PRO A 276 23.97 9.07 -10.91
CA PRO A 276 24.88 7.94 -10.97
C PRO A 276 24.11 6.61 -10.93
N VAL A 277 24.57 5.68 -11.75
CA VAL A 277 24.07 4.30 -11.82
C VAL A 277 25.26 3.36 -11.64
N GLY A 278 25.20 2.50 -10.64
CA GLY A 278 26.18 1.44 -10.42
C GLY A 278 26.01 0.34 -11.46
N VAL A 279 27.11 -0.03 -12.12
CA VAL A 279 27.21 -1.25 -12.93
C VAL A 279 27.64 -2.37 -11.99
N LEU A 280 26.85 -3.44 -11.96
CA LEU A 280 27.02 -4.55 -11.02
C LEU A 280 27.46 -5.83 -11.75
N GLU A 281 28.15 -6.69 -11.04
CA GLU A 281 28.23 -8.09 -11.45
C GLU A 281 26.80 -8.64 -11.51
N PRO A 282 26.38 -9.28 -12.64
CA PRO A 282 24.99 -9.69 -12.78
C PRO A 282 24.53 -10.65 -11.69
N VAL A 283 23.40 -10.35 -11.08
CA VAL A 283 22.80 -11.12 -9.99
C VAL A 283 21.30 -11.25 -10.21
N VAL A 284 20.69 -12.35 -9.75
CA VAL A 284 19.24 -12.57 -9.82
C VAL A 284 18.60 -12.07 -8.54
N ILE A 285 17.67 -11.12 -8.66
CA ILE A 285 16.87 -10.59 -7.55
C ILE A 285 15.40 -10.65 -7.97
N ASP A 286 14.56 -11.32 -7.17
CA ASP A 286 13.11 -11.47 -7.47
C ASP A 286 12.87 -11.92 -8.93
N GLU A 287 13.52 -13.02 -9.34
CA GLU A 287 13.45 -13.64 -10.69
C GLU A 287 13.94 -12.76 -11.86
N ALA A 288 14.51 -11.59 -11.59
CA ALA A 288 15.06 -10.72 -12.63
C ALA A 288 16.58 -10.62 -12.57
N ASN A 289 17.22 -10.65 -13.74
CA ASN A 289 18.65 -10.38 -13.87
C ASN A 289 18.92 -8.87 -13.66
N VAL A 290 19.66 -8.57 -12.61
CA VAL A 290 20.05 -7.21 -12.23
C VAL A 290 21.54 -7.03 -12.50
N SER A 291 21.89 -6.10 -13.39
CA SER A 291 23.27 -5.70 -13.71
C SER A 291 23.50 -4.20 -13.50
N ARG A 292 22.47 -3.47 -13.09
CA ARG A 292 22.55 -2.03 -12.80
C ARG A 292 21.67 -1.70 -11.60
N ALA A 293 22.15 -0.79 -10.73
CA ALA A 293 21.37 -0.27 -9.62
C ALA A 293 21.55 1.24 -9.49
N THR A 294 20.51 1.94 -9.05
CA THR A 294 20.63 3.37 -8.81
C THR A 294 21.55 3.65 -7.62
N LEU A 295 22.34 4.71 -7.76
CA LEU A 295 23.14 5.28 -6.68
C LEU A 295 22.64 6.67 -6.26
N HIS A 296 21.44 7.03 -6.72
CA HIS A 296 20.71 8.26 -6.42
C HIS A 296 21.46 9.55 -6.74
N ASN A 297 22.54 9.83 -6.03
CA ASN A 297 23.36 11.03 -6.17
C ASN A 297 24.76 10.81 -5.58
N ILE A 298 25.65 11.79 -5.78
CA ILE A 298 27.03 11.71 -5.29
C ILE A 298 27.14 11.63 -3.77
N GLN A 299 26.19 12.24 -3.04
CA GLN A 299 26.18 12.19 -1.58
C GLN A 299 25.89 10.78 -1.08
N TYR A 300 24.98 10.07 -1.75
CA TYR A 300 24.67 8.68 -1.42
C TYR A 300 25.87 7.73 -1.59
N ILE A 301 26.67 7.96 -2.66
CA ILE A 301 27.91 7.21 -2.87
C ILE A 301 28.90 7.44 -1.71
N ARG A 302 29.01 8.69 -1.26
CA ARG A 302 29.89 9.06 -0.13
C ARG A 302 29.38 8.53 1.20
N ASP A 303 28.07 8.62 1.46
CA ASP A 303 27.46 8.18 2.72
C ASP A 303 27.60 6.65 2.92
N LEU A 304 27.61 5.90 1.81
CA LEU A 304 27.80 4.45 1.80
C LEU A 304 29.26 4.03 1.60
N ASP A 305 30.19 4.99 1.47
CA ASP A 305 31.63 4.74 1.23
C ASP A 305 31.86 3.75 0.06
N LEU A 306 31.15 3.97 -1.06
CA LEU A 306 31.22 3.06 -2.20
C LEU A 306 32.47 3.31 -3.02
N GLU A 307 33.17 2.22 -3.34
CA GLU A 307 34.33 2.16 -4.22
C GLU A 307 34.13 1.14 -5.32
N ILE A 308 34.69 1.40 -6.49
CA ILE A 308 34.69 0.39 -7.58
C ILE A 308 35.42 -0.87 -7.10
N GLY A 309 34.75 -1.99 -7.24
CA GLY A 309 35.25 -3.29 -6.76
C GLY A 309 34.79 -3.71 -5.39
N CYS A 310 34.12 -2.84 -4.60
CA CYS A 310 33.52 -3.24 -3.32
C CYS A 310 32.32 -4.17 -3.49
N GLN A 311 32.04 -4.97 -2.45
CA GLN A 311 30.79 -5.72 -2.38
C GLN A 311 29.67 -4.80 -1.87
N VAL A 312 28.51 -4.91 -2.48
CA VAL A 312 27.33 -4.14 -2.17
C VAL A 312 26.12 -5.05 -2.03
N GLU A 313 25.28 -4.71 -1.08
CA GLU A 313 23.96 -5.33 -0.98
C GLU A 313 22.97 -4.56 -1.84
N VAL A 314 22.27 -5.28 -2.71
CA VAL A 314 21.34 -4.72 -3.68
C VAL A 314 19.95 -5.29 -3.46
N ILE A 315 18.95 -4.44 -3.43
CA ILE A 315 17.53 -4.81 -3.36
C ILE A 315 16.79 -4.27 -4.57
N ARG A 316 15.66 -4.90 -4.90
CA ARG A 316 14.67 -4.31 -5.83
C ARG A 316 13.62 -3.59 -5.01
N SER A 317 13.59 -2.28 -5.13
CA SER A 317 12.62 -1.44 -4.44
C SER A 317 11.33 -1.37 -5.24
N GLY A 318 10.21 -1.73 -4.61
CA GLY A 318 8.90 -1.79 -5.29
C GLY A 318 8.87 -2.77 -6.47
N ASP A 319 9.64 -3.86 -6.39
CA ASP A 319 9.79 -4.93 -7.38
C ASP A 319 10.30 -4.47 -8.77
N ILE A 320 10.77 -3.22 -8.92
CA ILE A 320 11.10 -2.64 -10.23
C ILE A 320 12.55 -2.15 -10.32
N ILE A 321 12.95 -1.22 -9.46
CA ILE A 321 14.22 -0.50 -9.59
C ILE A 321 15.26 -1.06 -8.64
N PRO A 322 16.36 -1.67 -9.15
CA PRO A 322 17.46 -2.10 -8.31
C PRO A 322 18.17 -0.89 -7.69
N ARG A 323 18.46 -0.97 -6.38
CA ARG A 323 19.28 0.02 -5.69
C ARG A 323 20.32 -0.65 -4.81
N VAL A 324 21.44 0.02 -4.64
CA VAL A 324 22.43 -0.38 -3.62
C VAL A 324 21.90 0.04 -2.26
N LEU A 325 21.83 -0.88 -1.32
CA LEU A 325 21.36 -0.61 0.04
C LEU A 325 22.52 -0.16 0.95
N ARG A 326 23.63 -0.90 0.88
CA ARG A 326 24.83 -0.62 1.67
C ARG A 326 26.05 -1.27 1.06
N ARG A 327 27.23 -0.80 1.45
CA ARG A 327 28.50 -1.55 1.28
C ARG A 327 28.52 -2.69 2.27
N VAL A 328 28.93 -3.86 1.81
CA VAL A 328 29.16 -5.03 2.66
C VAL A 328 30.64 -5.05 3.01
N GLU A 329 30.96 -5.02 4.29
CA GLU A 329 32.32 -5.16 4.78
C GLU A 329 32.84 -6.57 4.47
N LYS A 330 34.17 -6.63 4.22
CA LYS A 330 34.86 -7.90 3.97
C LYS A 330 34.92 -8.75 5.22
#